data_82be980ff029eac38b07b1132057f7c1
#
_entry.id   82be980ff029eac38b07b1132057f7c1
#
_cell.length_a   1.000
_cell.length_b   1.000
_cell.length_c   1.000
_cell.angle_alpha   90.00
_cell.angle_beta   90.00
_cell.angle_gamma   90.00
#
_symmetry.space_group_name_H-M   'P 1'
#
loop_
_entity.id
_entity.type
_entity.pdbx_description
1 polymer ?
#
loop_
_entity_poly.entity_id
_entity_poly.type
_entity_poly.pdbx_seq_one_letter_code
_entity_poly.pdbx_strand_id
1 'polypeptide(L)'
;KGNEEEEIDRLRQFKHTITFLLGSAEMEGLVSYEHARKGITVLAEIIVRAAFDLSQKSLASRYGEVKDADGEPCNFAIVGLGKLGGEEMTYHSDLDLIFIHSGEGATTGPSVTGAQEYWIKIIQRLISCLSTITRTGFAYKLDTRLRPSGNAGVLVSPLDTYLNYHDSSEPWEHQALIKARVIGGSGSSEWFQQVKDVIHRAVYEWHPPSDLNARIDHLRQRKEKELSRESKHQRNIKEGRGGLLDVE
;
A
#
# COMPACT_ATOMS: atom_id res chain seq x y z
N LYS A 1 7.66 -2.23 26.73
CA LYS A 1 8.58 -1.74 25.65
C LYS A 1 9.46 -2.87 25.10
N GLY A 2 10.10 -3.70 25.97
CA GLY A 2 10.95 -4.80 25.48
C GLY A 2 10.21 -5.84 24.64
N ASN A 3 8.99 -6.17 24.99
CA ASN A 3 8.19 -7.17 24.25
C ASN A 3 7.82 -6.70 22.82
N GLU A 4 7.54 -5.42 22.64
CA GLU A 4 7.13 -4.88 21.33
C GLU A 4 8.31 -4.82 20.34
N GLU A 5 9.49 -4.39 20.77
CA GLU A 5 10.69 -4.39 19.92
C GLU A 5 11.06 -5.82 19.50
N GLU A 6 10.93 -6.78 20.40
CA GLU A 6 11.15 -8.19 20.08
C GLU A 6 10.13 -8.74 19.07
N GLU A 7 8.84 -8.35 19.18
CA GLU A 7 7.81 -8.75 18.22
C GLU A 7 8.11 -8.19 16.82
N ILE A 8 8.53 -6.93 16.72
CA ILE A 8 8.93 -6.29 15.46
C ILE A 8 10.18 -6.97 14.87
N ASP A 9 11.19 -7.27 15.69
CA ASP A 9 12.40 -7.94 15.22
C ASP A 9 12.12 -9.38 14.75
N ARG A 10 11.24 -10.13 15.44
CA ARG A 10 10.78 -11.45 14.98
C ARG A 10 10.08 -11.37 13.63
N LEU A 11 9.23 -10.35 13.41
CA LEU A 11 8.56 -10.12 12.13
C LEU A 11 9.58 -9.92 10.99
N ARG A 12 10.62 -9.12 11.23
CA ARG A 12 11.70 -8.87 10.27
C ARG A 12 12.51 -10.14 9.99
N GLN A 13 12.90 -10.86 11.04
CA GLN A 13 13.64 -12.11 10.91
C GLN A 13 12.82 -13.14 10.12
N PHE A 14 11.53 -13.27 10.41
CA PHE A 14 10.63 -14.14 9.66
C PHE A 14 10.60 -13.77 8.18
N LYS A 15 10.40 -12.48 7.86
CA LYS A 15 10.45 -11.98 6.47
C LYS A 15 11.76 -12.34 5.79
N HIS A 16 12.91 -12.08 6.42
CA HIS A 16 14.22 -12.36 5.83
C HIS A 16 14.47 -13.86 5.63
N THR A 17 14.07 -14.67 6.60
CA THR A 17 14.22 -16.14 6.53
C THR A 17 13.39 -16.71 5.37
N ILE A 18 12.11 -16.33 5.26
CA ILE A 18 11.26 -16.84 4.18
C ILE A 18 11.72 -16.31 2.82
N THR A 19 12.14 -15.04 2.74
CA THR A 19 12.71 -14.49 1.50
C THR A 19 13.94 -15.24 1.05
N PHE A 20 14.85 -15.58 1.98
CA PHE A 20 16.04 -16.37 1.70
C PHE A 20 15.69 -17.79 1.25
N LEU A 21 14.77 -18.46 1.92
CA LEU A 21 14.34 -19.82 1.57
C LEU A 21 13.68 -19.86 0.18
N LEU A 22 12.81 -18.91 -0.14
CA LEU A 22 12.20 -18.81 -1.48
C LEU A 22 13.24 -18.58 -2.56
N GLY A 23 14.19 -17.66 -2.32
CA GLY A 23 15.26 -17.37 -3.28
C GLY A 23 16.19 -18.56 -3.49
N SER A 24 16.56 -19.26 -2.42
CA SER A 24 17.38 -20.48 -2.53
C SER A 24 16.65 -21.56 -3.30
N ALA A 25 15.36 -21.80 -3.01
CA ALA A 25 14.56 -22.80 -3.71
C ALA A 25 14.37 -22.47 -5.20
N GLU A 26 14.23 -21.19 -5.55
CA GLU A 26 14.17 -20.74 -6.94
C GLU A 26 15.50 -20.97 -7.66
N MET A 27 16.63 -20.63 -7.04
CA MET A 27 17.96 -20.83 -7.61
C MET A 27 18.28 -22.32 -7.84
N GLU A 28 17.82 -23.21 -6.96
CA GLU A 28 17.95 -24.67 -7.10
C GLU A 28 16.93 -25.30 -8.06
N GLY A 29 16.02 -24.48 -8.64
CA GLY A 29 14.98 -24.96 -9.55
C GLY A 29 13.85 -25.77 -8.87
N LEU A 30 13.77 -25.73 -7.53
CA LEU A 30 12.72 -26.42 -6.76
C LEU A 30 11.38 -25.68 -6.82
N VAL A 31 11.42 -24.36 -7.05
CA VAL A 31 10.25 -23.50 -7.17
C VAL A 31 10.39 -22.67 -8.44
N SER A 32 9.33 -22.57 -9.25
CA SER A 32 9.34 -21.72 -10.42
C SER A 32 9.32 -20.23 -10.04
N TYR A 33 9.80 -19.38 -10.92
CA TYR A 33 9.76 -17.92 -10.75
C TYR A 33 8.36 -17.39 -10.40
N GLU A 34 7.30 -17.91 -11.04
CA GLU A 34 5.92 -17.52 -10.74
C GLU A 34 5.49 -17.88 -9.32
N HIS A 35 5.83 -19.08 -8.87
CA HIS A 35 5.54 -19.50 -7.51
C HIS A 35 6.34 -18.70 -6.48
N ALA A 36 7.62 -18.40 -6.75
CA ALA A 36 8.43 -17.54 -5.90
C ALA A 36 7.81 -16.14 -5.77
N ARG A 37 7.38 -15.51 -6.87
CA ARG A 37 6.68 -14.20 -6.87
C ARG A 37 5.41 -14.23 -6.02
N LYS A 38 4.57 -15.24 -6.20
CA LYS A 38 3.35 -15.42 -5.39
C LYS A 38 3.70 -15.58 -3.90
N GLY A 39 4.71 -16.40 -3.60
CA GLY A 39 5.19 -16.60 -2.24
C GLY A 39 5.69 -15.30 -1.59
N ILE A 40 6.44 -14.47 -2.33
CA ILE A 40 6.91 -13.16 -1.86
C ILE A 40 5.73 -12.21 -1.64
N THR A 41 4.71 -12.23 -2.52
CA THR A 41 3.53 -11.40 -2.37
C THR A 41 2.73 -11.78 -1.13
N VAL A 42 2.46 -13.07 -0.93
CA VAL A 42 1.77 -13.58 0.26
C VAL A 42 2.55 -13.23 1.53
N LEU A 43 3.89 -13.38 1.50
CA LEU A 43 4.75 -12.98 2.60
C LEU A 43 4.59 -11.48 2.93
N ALA A 44 4.59 -10.62 1.92
CA ALA A 44 4.41 -9.18 2.11
C ALA A 44 3.06 -8.86 2.76
N GLU A 45 1.98 -9.49 2.32
CA GLU A 45 0.65 -9.33 2.91
C GLU A 45 0.59 -9.77 4.38
N ILE A 46 1.17 -10.94 4.70
CA ILE A 46 1.26 -11.45 6.07
C ILE A 46 2.01 -10.45 6.95
N ILE A 47 3.13 -9.94 6.49
CA ILE A 47 3.96 -8.97 7.23
C ILE A 47 3.21 -7.65 7.44
N VAL A 48 2.51 -7.13 6.42
CA VAL A 48 1.70 -5.90 6.54
C VAL A 48 0.56 -6.09 7.55
N ARG A 49 -0.18 -7.20 7.48
CA ARG A 49 -1.26 -7.51 8.43
C ARG A 49 -0.74 -7.63 9.86
N ALA A 50 0.34 -8.39 10.07
CA ALA A 50 0.93 -8.55 11.39
C ALA A 50 1.45 -7.21 11.95
N ALA A 51 2.07 -6.36 11.11
CA ALA A 51 2.50 -5.03 11.53
C ALA A 51 1.32 -4.10 11.85
N PHE A 52 0.19 -4.23 11.15
CA PHE A 52 -1.04 -3.51 11.45
C PHE A 52 -1.62 -3.93 12.81
N ASP A 53 -1.73 -5.23 13.07
CA ASP A 53 -2.22 -5.78 14.34
C ASP A 53 -1.34 -5.35 15.52
N LEU A 54 -0.01 -5.38 15.35
CA LEU A 54 0.94 -4.88 16.34
C LEU A 54 0.75 -3.39 16.61
N SER A 55 0.50 -2.60 15.55
CA SER A 55 0.26 -1.16 15.67
C SER A 55 -1.02 -0.85 16.43
N GLN A 56 -2.11 -1.57 16.16
CA GLN A 56 -3.36 -1.44 16.91
C GLN A 56 -3.18 -1.85 18.38
N LYS A 57 -2.56 -3.00 18.63
CA LYS A 57 -2.27 -3.51 19.98
C LYS A 57 -1.46 -2.51 20.80
N SER A 58 -0.46 -1.86 20.20
CA SER A 58 0.41 -0.90 20.89
C SER A 58 -0.32 0.37 21.34
N LEU A 59 -1.39 0.74 20.66
CA LEU A 59 -2.18 1.94 20.95
C LEU A 59 -3.49 1.65 21.70
N ALA A 60 -3.90 0.37 21.81
CA ALA A 60 -5.16 -0.04 22.38
C ALA A 60 -5.36 0.41 23.85
N SER A 61 -4.32 0.33 24.68
CA SER A 61 -4.40 0.75 26.09
C SER A 61 -4.67 2.24 26.27
N ARG A 62 -4.26 3.06 25.30
CA ARG A 62 -4.41 4.52 25.33
C ARG A 62 -5.70 4.99 24.66
N TYR A 63 -6.00 4.42 23.49
CA TYR A 63 -7.10 4.91 22.63
C TYR A 63 -8.32 3.99 22.66
N GLY A 64 -8.18 2.71 23.03
CA GLY A 64 -9.26 1.73 22.91
C GLY A 64 -9.56 1.43 21.44
N GLU A 65 -10.82 1.20 21.13
CA GLU A 65 -11.34 1.01 19.78
C GLU A 65 -11.94 2.31 19.25
N VAL A 66 -11.97 2.47 17.93
CA VAL A 66 -12.69 3.58 17.31
C VAL A 66 -14.09 3.14 16.90
N LYS A 67 -15.11 3.90 17.32
CA LYS A 67 -16.53 3.62 17.08
C LYS A 67 -17.21 4.83 16.47
N ASP A 68 -18.21 4.57 15.65
CA ASP A 68 -19.06 5.60 15.07
C ASP A 68 -20.13 6.10 16.07
N ALA A 69 -21.06 6.94 15.59
CA ALA A 69 -22.13 7.52 16.40
C ALA A 69 -23.14 6.47 16.90
N ASP A 70 -23.28 5.36 16.20
CA ASP A 70 -24.18 4.26 16.55
C ASP A 70 -23.51 3.24 17.49
N GLY A 71 -22.24 3.44 17.81
CA GLY A 71 -21.44 2.56 18.66
C GLY A 71 -20.84 1.36 17.95
N GLU A 72 -20.92 1.30 16.61
CA GLU A 72 -20.32 0.25 15.81
C GLU A 72 -18.84 0.54 15.54
N PRO A 73 -18.00 -0.50 15.42
CA PRO A 73 -16.59 -0.32 15.12
C PRO A 73 -16.38 0.34 13.75
N CYS A 74 -15.57 1.39 13.71
CA CYS A 74 -15.13 1.98 12.43
C CYS A 74 -14.20 1.03 11.69
N ASN A 75 -14.54 0.74 10.44
CA ASN A 75 -13.81 -0.18 9.58
C ASN A 75 -12.59 0.49 8.94
N PHE A 76 -11.61 -0.33 8.57
CA PHE A 76 -10.36 0.11 7.96
C PHE A 76 -9.88 -0.86 6.89
N ALA A 77 -9.39 -0.35 5.77
CA ALA A 77 -8.82 -1.16 4.69
C ALA A 77 -7.42 -0.70 4.32
N ILE A 78 -6.55 -1.67 4.09
CA ILE A 78 -5.23 -1.50 3.50
C ILE A 78 -5.32 -2.00 2.06
N VAL A 79 -5.02 -1.14 1.11
CA VAL A 79 -5.05 -1.46 -0.32
C VAL A 79 -3.63 -1.47 -0.87
N GLY A 80 -3.22 -2.59 -1.42
CA GLY A 80 -1.98 -2.75 -2.15
C GLY A 80 -2.15 -2.33 -3.61
N LEU A 81 -1.17 -1.60 -4.12
CA LEU A 81 -1.10 -1.11 -5.49
C LEU A 81 0.13 -1.69 -6.20
N GLY A 82 0.34 -1.31 -7.45
CA GLY A 82 1.52 -1.68 -8.22
C GLY A 82 1.81 -3.18 -8.19
N LYS A 83 3.04 -3.58 -7.89
CA LYS A 83 3.44 -5.00 -7.85
C LYS A 83 2.77 -5.79 -6.72
N LEU A 84 2.50 -5.15 -5.59
CA LEU A 84 1.80 -5.81 -4.48
C LEU A 84 0.34 -6.10 -4.83
N GLY A 85 -0.35 -5.11 -5.39
CA GLY A 85 -1.73 -5.28 -5.84
C GLY A 85 -1.87 -6.31 -6.96
N GLY A 86 -0.97 -6.29 -7.95
CA GLY A 86 -0.94 -7.22 -9.08
C GLY A 86 -0.36 -8.61 -8.80
N GLU A 87 -0.01 -8.92 -7.55
CA GLU A 87 0.65 -10.18 -7.17
C GLU A 87 1.98 -10.44 -7.91
N GLU A 88 2.72 -9.36 -8.16
CA GLU A 88 3.94 -9.36 -8.97
C GLU A 88 5.19 -8.96 -8.17
N MET A 89 5.17 -9.15 -6.86
CA MET A 89 6.28 -8.79 -5.97
C MET A 89 7.58 -9.51 -6.35
N THR A 90 8.68 -8.80 -6.21
CA THR A 90 10.04 -9.34 -6.36
C THR A 90 10.81 -9.14 -5.06
N TYR A 91 12.00 -9.72 -4.95
CA TYR A 91 12.83 -9.71 -3.72
C TYR A 91 13.14 -8.31 -3.18
N HIS A 92 13.17 -7.28 -4.04
CA HIS A 92 13.51 -5.90 -3.69
C HIS A 92 12.36 -4.90 -3.95
N SER A 93 11.13 -5.39 -4.09
CA SER A 93 9.99 -4.50 -4.28
C SER A 93 9.68 -3.72 -3.02
N ASP A 94 9.40 -2.43 -3.18
CA ASP A 94 8.77 -1.61 -2.17
C ASP A 94 7.26 -1.94 -2.10
N LEU A 95 6.57 -1.50 -1.06
CA LEU A 95 5.14 -1.67 -0.89
C LEU A 95 4.41 -0.38 -1.26
N ASP A 96 3.67 -0.40 -2.35
CA ASP A 96 2.77 0.69 -2.73
C ASP A 96 1.45 0.50 -2.00
N LEU A 97 1.11 1.40 -1.05
CA LEU A 97 -0.04 1.26 -0.16
C LEU A 97 -0.88 2.54 -0.10
N ILE A 98 -2.19 2.37 -0.07
CA ILE A 98 -3.15 3.39 0.35
C ILE A 98 -4.04 2.86 1.47
N PHE A 99 -4.62 3.78 2.24
CA PHE A 99 -5.32 3.50 3.47
C PHE A 99 -6.68 4.19 3.48
N ILE A 100 -7.75 3.42 3.74
CA ILE A 100 -9.13 3.89 3.66
C ILE A 100 -9.87 3.48 4.93
N HIS A 101 -10.68 4.37 5.50
CA HIS A 101 -11.56 4.07 6.65
C HIS A 101 -13.02 4.41 6.36
N SER A 102 -13.93 3.87 7.18
CA SER A 102 -15.37 3.95 6.93
C SER A 102 -16.00 5.32 7.20
N GLY A 103 -15.30 6.27 7.83
CA GLY A 103 -15.84 7.59 8.08
C GLY A 103 -15.62 8.11 9.50
N GLU A 104 -16.55 8.91 9.98
CA GLU A 104 -16.47 9.58 11.28
C GLU A 104 -16.62 8.60 12.45
N GLY A 105 -16.03 8.96 13.57
CA GLY A 105 -16.07 8.20 14.81
C GLY A 105 -15.10 8.73 15.84
N ALA A 106 -15.13 8.16 17.02
CA ALA A 106 -14.23 8.52 18.12
C ALA A 106 -13.73 7.28 18.86
N THR A 107 -12.54 7.39 19.45
CA THR A 107 -11.95 6.32 20.26
C THR A 107 -12.61 6.22 21.64
N THR A 108 -12.66 4.99 22.19
CA THR A 108 -13.34 4.66 23.45
C THR A 108 -12.40 4.59 24.65
N GLY A 109 -11.10 4.75 24.45
CA GLY A 109 -10.10 4.64 25.51
C GLY A 109 -9.91 5.92 26.33
N PRO A 110 -8.94 5.91 27.27
CA PRO A 110 -8.66 7.07 28.14
C PRO A 110 -8.31 8.36 27.39
N SER A 111 -7.72 8.25 26.21
CA SER A 111 -7.43 9.39 25.32
C SER A 111 -8.40 9.36 24.15
N VAL A 112 -9.45 10.20 24.21
CA VAL A 112 -10.44 10.29 23.14
C VAL A 112 -9.87 11.10 21.98
N THR A 113 -9.96 10.56 20.76
CA THR A 113 -9.60 11.25 19.51
C THR A 113 -10.52 10.80 18.37
N GLY A 114 -10.63 11.60 17.29
CA GLY A 114 -11.45 11.25 16.13
C GLY A 114 -10.87 10.09 15.33
N ALA A 115 -11.72 9.42 14.55
CA ALA A 115 -11.36 8.27 13.70
C ALA A 115 -10.19 8.58 12.79
N GLN A 116 -10.22 9.70 12.07
CA GLN A 116 -9.16 10.13 11.17
C GLN A 116 -7.79 10.21 11.85
N GLU A 117 -7.73 10.87 13.02
CA GLU A 117 -6.47 11.03 13.75
C GLU A 117 -5.98 9.69 14.33
N TYR A 118 -6.90 8.86 14.82
CA TYR A 118 -6.57 7.52 15.30
C TYR A 118 -5.93 6.66 14.21
N TRP A 119 -6.55 6.59 13.04
CA TRP A 119 -6.03 5.79 11.93
C TRP A 119 -4.70 6.32 11.40
N ILE A 120 -4.51 7.64 11.36
CA ILE A 120 -3.21 8.23 11.03
C ILE A 120 -2.12 7.74 12.01
N LYS A 121 -2.39 7.71 13.32
CA LYS A 121 -1.44 7.21 14.33
C LYS A 121 -1.12 5.73 14.14
N ILE A 122 -2.14 4.90 13.85
CA ILE A 122 -1.94 3.47 13.55
C ILE A 122 -1.03 3.31 12.34
N ILE A 123 -1.28 4.04 11.24
CA ILE A 123 -0.49 3.90 10.02
C ILE A 123 0.92 4.47 10.15
N GLN A 124 1.11 5.57 10.87
CA GLN A 124 2.45 6.04 11.21
C GLN A 124 3.26 4.99 11.98
N ARG A 125 2.60 4.27 12.90
CA ARG A 125 3.21 3.18 13.64
C ARG A 125 3.55 1.99 12.74
N LEU A 126 2.63 1.60 11.86
CA LEU A 126 2.84 0.55 10.85
C LEU A 126 4.04 0.89 9.95
N ILE A 127 4.10 2.12 9.42
CA ILE A 127 5.23 2.59 8.60
C ILE A 127 6.54 2.48 9.39
N SER A 128 6.56 2.94 10.65
CA SER A 128 7.73 2.83 11.51
C SER A 128 8.13 1.38 11.76
N CYS A 129 7.16 0.48 12.03
CA CYS A 129 7.40 -0.94 12.24
C CYS A 129 8.08 -1.59 11.04
N LEU A 130 7.64 -1.28 9.82
CA LEU A 130 8.13 -1.90 8.60
C LEU A 130 9.43 -1.28 8.06
N SER A 131 9.59 0.05 8.16
CA SER A 131 10.67 0.78 7.46
C SER A 131 11.84 1.22 8.35
N THR A 132 11.69 1.25 9.68
CA THR A 132 12.80 1.64 10.56
C THR A 132 13.93 0.63 10.52
N ILE A 133 15.14 1.12 10.28
CA ILE A 133 16.35 0.28 10.25
C ILE A 133 16.79 -0.01 11.69
N THR A 134 16.91 -1.29 12.03
CA THR A 134 17.46 -1.77 13.30
C THR A 134 18.64 -2.71 13.06
N ARG A 135 19.12 -3.37 14.11
CA ARG A 135 20.20 -4.39 14.00
C ARG A 135 19.79 -5.57 13.11
N THR A 136 18.50 -5.86 13.01
CA THR A 136 17.93 -6.92 12.14
C THR A 136 17.55 -6.39 10.74
N GLY A 137 17.91 -5.15 10.40
CA GLY A 137 17.52 -4.49 9.15
C GLY A 137 16.11 -3.88 9.22
N PHE A 138 15.43 -3.82 8.10
CA PHE A 138 14.04 -3.38 7.97
C PHE A 138 13.21 -4.44 7.23
N ALA A 139 11.89 -4.43 7.39
CA ALA A 139 11.05 -5.38 6.67
C ALA A 139 10.81 -4.92 5.22
N TYR A 140 10.21 -3.77 5.04
CA TYR A 140 9.90 -3.20 3.72
C TYR A 140 10.03 -1.67 3.74
N LYS A 141 10.36 -1.09 2.59
CA LYS A 141 10.10 0.32 2.30
C LYS A 141 8.66 0.47 1.84
N LEU A 142 8.02 1.56 2.26
CA LEU A 142 6.64 1.86 1.88
C LEU A 142 6.60 3.10 0.99
N ASP A 143 5.81 3.00 -0.07
CA ASP A 143 5.42 4.13 -0.89
C ASP A 143 3.91 4.40 -0.70
N THR A 144 3.58 5.57 -0.19
CA THR A 144 2.20 6.00 0.02
C THR A 144 1.81 7.18 -0.87
N ARG A 145 2.64 7.51 -1.88
CA ARG A 145 2.45 8.67 -2.75
C ARG A 145 1.30 8.52 -3.73
N LEU A 146 0.80 7.31 -3.96
CA LEU A 146 -0.36 7.04 -4.82
C LEU A 146 -1.71 7.33 -4.13
N ARG A 147 -1.70 7.85 -2.89
CA ARG A 147 -2.91 8.32 -2.22
C ARG A 147 -3.42 9.63 -2.83
N PRO A 148 -4.71 9.99 -2.64
CA PRO A 148 -5.28 11.26 -3.10
C PRO A 148 -4.38 12.45 -2.80
N SER A 149 -4.12 13.29 -3.80
CA SER A 149 -3.21 14.45 -3.73
C SER A 149 -1.75 14.13 -3.37
N GLY A 150 -1.34 12.86 -3.44
CA GLY A 150 0.04 12.45 -3.19
C GLY A 150 0.57 12.88 -1.82
N ASN A 151 1.77 13.43 -1.78
CA ASN A 151 2.38 13.87 -0.51
C ASN A 151 1.70 15.07 0.15
N ALA A 152 0.92 15.85 -0.60
CA ALA A 152 0.15 16.97 -0.05
C ALA A 152 -1.16 16.52 0.61
N GLY A 153 -1.65 15.32 0.27
CA GLY A 153 -2.88 14.76 0.81
C GLY A 153 -2.71 14.06 2.16
N VAL A 154 -3.85 13.78 2.78
CA VAL A 154 -3.90 13.03 4.05
C VAL A 154 -3.39 11.60 3.88
N LEU A 155 -2.75 11.06 4.92
CA LEU A 155 -2.18 9.70 4.88
C LEU A 155 -3.26 8.61 4.81
N VAL A 156 -4.42 8.87 5.41
CA VAL A 156 -5.57 7.97 5.46
C VAL A 156 -6.79 8.73 4.98
N SER A 157 -7.63 8.15 4.16
CA SER A 157 -8.81 8.82 3.58
C SER A 157 -10.10 8.14 4.01
N PRO A 158 -11.16 8.90 4.34
CA PRO A 158 -12.52 8.35 4.42
C PRO A 158 -12.96 7.81 3.04
N LEU A 159 -13.75 6.74 3.02
CA LEU A 159 -14.20 6.10 1.78
C LEU A 159 -14.94 7.06 0.83
N ASP A 160 -15.85 7.87 1.37
CA ASP A 160 -16.61 8.83 0.57
C ASP A 160 -15.72 9.93 -0.01
N THR A 161 -14.75 10.41 0.77
CA THR A 161 -13.76 11.39 0.29
C THR A 161 -12.89 10.80 -0.80
N TYR A 162 -12.49 9.52 -0.65
CA TYR A 162 -11.73 8.80 -1.65
C TYR A 162 -12.50 8.64 -2.96
N LEU A 163 -13.77 8.25 -2.89
CA LEU A 163 -14.64 8.13 -4.06
C LEU A 163 -14.78 9.47 -4.80
N ASN A 164 -15.18 10.54 -4.07
CA ASN A 164 -15.38 11.87 -4.63
C ASN A 164 -14.11 12.46 -5.27
N TYR A 165 -12.93 12.13 -4.72
CA TYR A 165 -11.64 12.55 -5.28
C TYR A 165 -11.46 12.00 -6.71
N HIS A 166 -11.81 10.73 -6.92
CA HIS A 166 -11.60 10.09 -8.22
C HIS A 166 -12.57 10.53 -9.30
N ASP A 167 -13.66 11.20 -8.97
CA ASP A 167 -14.56 11.81 -9.97
C ASP A 167 -13.87 12.92 -10.80
N SER A 168 -12.78 13.51 -10.29
CA SER A 168 -12.04 14.60 -10.93
C SER A 168 -10.51 14.39 -10.96
N SER A 169 -10.04 13.19 -10.69
CA SER A 169 -8.60 12.90 -10.66
C SER A 169 -7.99 12.80 -12.07
N GLU A 170 -6.66 12.86 -12.14
CA GLU A 170 -5.95 12.78 -13.41
C GLU A 170 -5.89 11.34 -13.95
N PRO A 171 -5.83 11.11 -15.26
CA PRO A 171 -5.82 9.78 -15.87
C PRO A 171 -4.79 8.81 -15.30
N TRP A 172 -3.61 9.30 -14.89
CA TRP A 172 -2.56 8.45 -14.33
C TRP A 172 -2.91 7.90 -12.94
N GLU A 173 -3.81 8.56 -12.20
CA GLU A 173 -4.29 8.10 -10.89
C GLU A 173 -5.25 6.92 -11.07
N HIS A 174 -6.13 6.97 -12.07
CA HIS A 174 -6.97 5.83 -12.46
C HIS A 174 -6.11 4.65 -12.93
N GLN A 175 -5.07 4.91 -13.75
CA GLN A 175 -4.13 3.88 -14.18
C GLN A 175 -3.41 3.22 -12.99
N ALA A 176 -3.01 3.98 -11.98
CA ALA A 176 -2.34 3.44 -10.80
C ALA A 176 -3.24 2.47 -9.99
N LEU A 177 -4.57 2.59 -10.12
CA LEU A 177 -5.53 1.73 -9.42
C LEU A 177 -5.85 0.42 -10.16
N ILE A 178 -5.44 0.23 -11.41
CA ILE A 178 -5.79 -0.96 -12.22
C ILE A 178 -5.43 -2.27 -11.50
N LYS A 179 -4.31 -2.28 -10.78
CA LYS A 179 -3.85 -3.45 -10.01
C LYS A 179 -4.23 -3.36 -8.52
N ALA A 180 -5.08 -2.42 -8.12
CA ALA A 180 -5.41 -2.22 -6.72
C ALA A 180 -6.15 -3.42 -6.12
N ARG A 181 -5.75 -3.85 -4.93
CA ARG A 181 -6.33 -4.98 -4.22
C ARG A 181 -6.35 -4.74 -2.71
N VAL A 182 -7.48 -5.02 -2.06
CA VAL A 182 -7.56 -5.02 -0.60
C VAL A 182 -6.73 -6.17 -0.05
N ILE A 183 -5.72 -5.86 0.76
CA ILE A 183 -4.77 -6.84 1.30
C ILE A 183 -4.89 -7.05 2.80
N GLY A 184 -5.61 -6.20 3.52
CA GLY A 184 -5.80 -6.30 4.96
C GLY A 184 -6.62 -5.15 5.52
N GLY A 185 -6.67 -5.07 6.84
CA GLY A 185 -7.42 -4.06 7.59
C GLY A 185 -8.27 -4.68 8.69
N SER A 186 -9.25 -3.93 9.20
CA SER A 186 -10.24 -4.37 10.17
C SER A 186 -11.65 -4.03 9.68
N GLY A 187 -12.57 -4.97 9.74
CA GLY A 187 -13.94 -4.77 9.31
C GLY A 187 -14.60 -6.04 8.81
N SER A 188 -15.86 -5.91 8.38
CA SER A 188 -16.66 -7.00 7.83
C SER A 188 -16.31 -7.30 6.37
N SER A 189 -16.79 -8.43 5.86
CA SER A 189 -16.68 -8.78 4.43
C SER A 189 -17.38 -7.74 3.55
N GLU A 190 -18.50 -7.19 4.01
CA GLU A 190 -19.27 -6.16 3.32
C GLU A 190 -18.47 -4.86 3.20
N TRP A 191 -17.74 -4.48 4.24
CA TRP A 191 -16.83 -3.33 4.21
C TRP A 191 -15.76 -3.50 3.13
N PHE A 192 -15.08 -4.63 3.14
CA PHE A 192 -14.05 -4.88 2.13
C PHE A 192 -14.63 -4.95 0.71
N GLN A 193 -15.88 -5.39 0.56
CA GLN A 193 -16.55 -5.36 -0.73
C GLN A 193 -16.87 -3.92 -1.16
N GLN A 194 -17.35 -3.07 -0.27
CA GLN A 194 -17.58 -1.64 -0.57
C GLN A 194 -16.31 -0.95 -1.05
N VAL A 195 -15.17 -1.21 -0.40
CA VAL A 195 -13.86 -0.65 -0.83
C VAL A 195 -13.49 -1.14 -2.24
N LYS A 196 -13.70 -2.43 -2.53
CA LYS A 196 -13.46 -2.98 -3.88
C LYS A 196 -14.36 -2.35 -4.93
N ASP A 197 -15.64 -2.14 -4.61
CA ASP A 197 -16.61 -1.54 -5.52
C ASP A 197 -16.25 -0.07 -5.82
N VAL A 198 -15.79 0.68 -4.82
CA VAL A 198 -15.30 2.05 -5.02
C VAL A 198 -14.06 2.08 -5.91
N ILE A 199 -13.10 1.17 -5.70
CA ILE A 199 -11.92 1.05 -6.56
C ILE A 199 -12.35 0.65 -7.99
N HIS A 200 -13.25 -0.30 -8.12
CA HIS A 200 -13.78 -0.73 -9.43
C HIS A 200 -14.41 0.44 -10.18
N ARG A 201 -15.25 1.23 -9.52
CA ARG A 201 -15.84 2.45 -10.11
C ARG A 201 -14.76 3.44 -10.56
N ALA A 202 -13.77 3.72 -9.71
CA ALA A 202 -12.68 4.62 -10.05
C ALA A 202 -11.87 4.15 -11.27
N VAL A 203 -11.76 2.84 -11.52
CA VAL A 203 -10.99 2.29 -12.65
C VAL A 203 -11.83 2.14 -13.92
N TYR A 204 -13.06 1.63 -13.81
CA TYR A 204 -13.82 1.13 -14.95
C TYR A 204 -15.06 1.96 -15.30
N GLU A 205 -15.55 2.80 -14.39
CA GLU A 205 -16.77 3.58 -14.60
C GLU A 205 -16.50 5.08 -14.77
N TRP A 206 -15.24 5.52 -14.68
CA TRP A 206 -14.90 6.91 -14.95
C TRP A 206 -14.99 7.25 -16.43
N HIS A 207 -15.23 8.51 -16.74
CA HIS A 207 -15.32 8.98 -18.11
C HIS A 207 -14.00 9.63 -18.53
N PRO A 208 -13.18 8.93 -19.35
CA PRO A 208 -11.91 9.48 -19.78
C PRO A 208 -12.11 10.74 -20.63
N PRO A 209 -11.25 11.76 -20.47
CA PRO A 209 -11.30 12.95 -21.29
C PRO A 209 -11.00 12.63 -22.76
N SER A 210 -11.54 13.42 -23.69
CA SER A 210 -11.36 13.21 -25.12
C SER A 210 -9.89 13.28 -25.58
N ASP A 211 -9.04 13.95 -24.81
CA ASP A 211 -7.61 14.11 -25.03
C ASP A 211 -6.75 13.12 -24.24
N LEU A 212 -7.33 12.01 -23.74
CA LEU A 212 -6.64 11.02 -22.89
C LEU A 212 -5.29 10.57 -23.46
N ASN A 213 -5.26 10.21 -24.75
CA ASN A 213 -4.03 9.75 -25.40
C ASN A 213 -2.92 10.81 -25.36
N ALA A 214 -3.27 12.07 -25.59
CA ALA A 214 -2.31 13.18 -25.55
C ALA A 214 -1.79 13.41 -24.11
N ARG A 215 -2.65 13.28 -23.09
CA ARG A 215 -2.23 13.39 -21.67
C ARG A 215 -1.31 12.27 -21.25
N ILE A 216 -1.60 11.02 -21.65
CA ILE A 216 -0.74 9.88 -21.38
C ILE A 216 0.62 10.04 -22.06
N ASP A 217 0.65 10.40 -23.35
CA ASP A 217 1.89 10.62 -24.09
C ASP A 217 2.71 11.76 -23.47
N HIS A 218 2.09 12.88 -23.12
CA HIS A 218 2.76 13.98 -22.43
C HIS A 218 3.39 13.54 -21.10
N LEU A 219 2.63 12.80 -20.28
CA LEU A 219 3.15 12.27 -19.01
C LEU A 219 4.32 11.32 -19.22
N ARG A 220 4.23 10.44 -20.24
CA ARG A 220 5.30 9.49 -20.60
C ARG A 220 6.56 10.21 -21.02
N GLN A 221 6.45 11.19 -21.91
CA GLN A 221 7.59 12.01 -22.36
C GLN A 221 8.23 12.78 -21.21
N ARG A 222 7.41 13.30 -20.29
CA ARG A 222 7.91 13.98 -19.11
C ARG A 222 8.69 13.04 -18.18
N LYS A 223 8.17 11.84 -17.89
CA LYS A 223 8.88 10.81 -17.13
C LYS A 223 10.19 10.38 -17.80
N GLU A 224 10.17 10.14 -19.10
CA GLU A 224 11.38 9.83 -19.85
C GLU A 224 12.44 10.93 -19.65
N LYS A 225 12.06 12.19 -19.87
CA LYS A 225 12.99 13.34 -19.78
C LYS A 225 13.52 13.58 -18.35
N GLU A 226 12.67 13.44 -17.33
CA GLU A 226 13.02 13.75 -15.95
C GLU A 226 13.74 12.58 -15.24
N LEU A 227 13.37 11.34 -15.55
CA LEU A 227 13.78 10.16 -14.78
C LEU A 227 14.77 9.26 -15.50
N SER A 228 14.77 9.20 -16.84
CA SER A 228 15.62 8.24 -17.54
C SER A 228 17.12 8.52 -17.35
N ARG A 229 17.51 9.80 -17.31
CA ARG A 229 18.91 10.26 -17.13
C ARG A 229 19.88 9.49 -18.05
N GLU A 230 19.46 9.16 -19.26
CA GLU A 230 20.27 8.40 -20.21
C GLU A 230 21.48 9.20 -20.70
N SER A 231 22.54 8.49 -21.06
CA SER A 231 23.74 9.04 -21.67
C SER A 231 24.19 8.20 -22.86
N LYS A 232 25.28 8.61 -23.56
CA LYS A 232 25.86 7.84 -24.67
C LYS A 232 26.22 6.40 -24.28
N HIS A 233 26.54 6.17 -23.00
CA HIS A 233 27.06 4.89 -22.50
C HIS A 233 26.14 4.21 -21.48
N GLN A 234 25.01 4.83 -21.12
CA GLN A 234 24.11 4.32 -20.11
C GLN A 234 22.67 4.43 -20.57
N ARG A 235 21.98 3.28 -20.62
CA ARG A 235 20.55 3.19 -20.91
C ARG A 235 19.77 2.86 -19.66
N ASN A 236 18.61 3.49 -19.51
CA ASN A 236 17.68 3.18 -18.45
C ASN A 236 16.60 2.23 -18.97
N ILE A 237 16.74 0.95 -18.65
CA ILE A 237 15.83 -0.10 -19.12
C ILE A 237 14.41 -0.01 -18.54
N LYS A 238 14.20 0.80 -17.51
CA LYS A 238 12.89 1.02 -16.90
C LYS A 238 12.20 2.26 -17.48
N GLU A 239 12.86 3.42 -17.38
CA GLU A 239 12.27 4.73 -17.67
C GLU A 239 12.64 5.26 -19.08
N GLY A 240 13.66 4.69 -19.71
CA GLY A 240 14.10 5.07 -21.04
C GLY A 240 13.09 4.67 -22.12
N ARG A 241 13.19 5.26 -23.30
CA ARG A 241 12.33 4.95 -24.44
C ARG A 241 12.51 3.49 -24.89
N GLY A 242 11.40 2.77 -25.04
CA GLY A 242 11.39 1.31 -25.30
C GLY A 242 11.71 0.47 -24.08
N GLY A 243 11.72 1.07 -22.88
CA GLY A 243 11.93 0.39 -21.62
C GLY A 243 10.65 -0.27 -21.07
N LEU A 244 10.75 -0.83 -19.86
CA LEU A 244 9.65 -1.56 -19.23
C LEU A 244 8.39 -0.71 -19.06
N LEU A 245 8.53 0.59 -18.81
CA LEU A 245 7.40 1.49 -18.64
C LEU A 245 6.57 1.68 -19.92
N ASP A 246 7.16 1.44 -21.10
CA ASP A 246 6.43 1.50 -22.37
C ASP A 246 5.63 0.21 -22.64
N VAL A 247 5.92 -0.88 -21.91
CA VAL A 247 5.21 -2.16 -21.98
C VAL A 247 4.06 -2.24 -20.98
N GLU A 248 4.26 -1.66 -19.79
CA GLU A 248 3.24 -1.57 -18.74
C GLU A 248 2.11 -0.60 -19.10
#